data_9bb0d3a7c9412796aa852455ee4d2348
#
_entry.id   9bb0d3a7c9412796aa852455ee4d2348
#
_cell.length_a   1.000
_cell.length_b   1.000
_cell.length_c   1.000
_cell.angle_alpha   90.00
_cell.angle_beta   90.00
_cell.angle_gamma   90.00
#
_symmetry.space_group_name_H-M   'P 1'
#
loop_
_entity.id
_entity.type
_entity.pdbx_description
1 polymer ?
#
loop_
_entity_poly.entity_id
_entity_poly.type
_entity_poly.pdbx_seq_one_letter_code
_entity_poly.pdbx_strand_id
1 'polypeptide(L)'
;MGTAFLRAASLATLALVPVLVAACGSYKGDGFLLGAFSSPPSSSPAVKSRLLVSTPGNGAVIGGIGSAGIGRQMSTRERAIAADAEYRALEYGRSGAPVAWTYPAMNDRGSIVPGRPYKKGDQYCRTYAHTINRGGSPAILKGVACREDNGTWRGVS
;
A
#
# COMPACT_ATOMS: atom_id res chain seq x y z
N MET A 1 3.79 50.48 -34.89
CA MET A 1 4.86 50.74 -33.88
C MET A 1 5.22 49.34 -33.35
N GLY A 2 6.36 48.88 -33.84
CA GLY A 2 6.90 47.58 -33.48
C GLY A 2 7.82 47.68 -32.27
N THR A 3 7.84 46.63 -31.47
CA THR A 3 8.97 46.35 -30.57
C THR A 3 9.29 44.87 -30.65
N ALA A 4 10.39 44.61 -31.33
CA ALA A 4 11.07 43.30 -31.35
C ALA A 4 11.77 43.12 -29.99
N PHE A 5 11.63 41.96 -29.36
CA PHE A 5 12.49 41.56 -28.27
C PHE A 5 13.30 40.29 -28.62
N LEU A 6 14.58 40.50 -28.41
CA LEU A 6 15.71 39.63 -28.76
C LEU A 6 15.64 38.21 -28.17
N ARG A 7 16.12 37.28 -29.02
CA ARG A 7 16.53 35.95 -28.65
C ARG A 7 17.79 35.99 -27.80
N ALA A 8 17.75 35.39 -26.61
CA ALA A 8 18.96 35.02 -25.87
C ALA A 8 19.17 33.50 -26.01
N ALA A 9 20.23 33.15 -26.71
CA ALA A 9 20.72 31.77 -26.83
C ALA A 9 21.53 31.45 -25.57
N SER A 10 21.11 30.45 -24.80
CA SER A 10 21.92 29.89 -23.71
C SER A 10 22.57 28.59 -24.15
N LEU A 11 23.90 28.62 -24.16
CA LEU A 11 24.80 27.53 -24.48
C LEU A 11 24.69 26.39 -23.44
N ALA A 12 24.43 25.20 -23.92
CA ALA A 12 24.47 23.98 -23.15
C ALA A 12 25.92 23.56 -22.89
N THR A 13 26.32 23.54 -21.64
CA THR A 13 27.56 22.89 -21.19
C THR A 13 27.31 21.43 -20.93
N LEU A 14 27.84 20.55 -21.80
CA LEU A 14 27.93 19.11 -21.60
C LEU A 14 28.95 18.82 -20.49
N ALA A 15 28.50 18.34 -19.34
CA ALA A 15 29.37 17.76 -18.32
C ALA A 15 29.49 16.25 -18.58
N LEU A 16 30.67 15.80 -19.03
CA LEU A 16 31.04 14.37 -19.08
C LEU A 16 31.23 13.84 -17.66
N VAL A 17 30.43 12.87 -17.27
CA VAL A 17 30.64 12.09 -16.04
C VAL A 17 31.38 10.81 -16.41
N PRO A 18 32.58 10.51 -15.85
CA PRO A 18 33.26 9.25 -16.08
C PRO A 18 32.57 8.13 -15.30
N VAL A 19 32.16 7.08 -16.02
CA VAL A 19 31.70 5.81 -15.46
C VAL A 19 32.89 5.04 -14.95
N LEU A 20 33.03 4.91 -13.64
CA LEU A 20 33.97 3.99 -13.00
C LEU A 20 33.38 2.57 -13.04
N VAL A 21 33.89 1.75 -13.95
CA VAL A 21 33.64 0.31 -13.99
C VAL A 21 34.45 -0.35 -12.88
N ALA A 22 33.79 -0.76 -11.81
CA ALA A 22 34.40 -1.61 -10.79
C ALA A 22 34.47 -3.06 -11.32
N ALA A 23 35.67 -3.52 -11.58
CA ALA A 23 35.98 -4.89 -12.01
C ALA A 23 35.67 -5.87 -10.87
N CYS A 24 34.81 -6.85 -11.15
CA CYS A 24 34.67 -8.05 -10.33
C CYS A 24 35.96 -8.88 -10.47
N GLY A 25 36.79 -8.86 -9.43
CA GLY A 25 37.92 -9.73 -9.28
C GLY A 25 37.50 -11.18 -9.02
N SER A 26 37.69 -12.06 -10.01
CA SER A 26 37.63 -13.51 -9.81
C SER A 26 38.78 -13.94 -8.91
N TYR A 27 38.48 -14.31 -7.67
CA TYR A 27 39.46 -14.93 -6.78
C TYR A 27 39.54 -16.43 -7.11
N LYS A 28 40.58 -16.80 -7.83
CA LYS A 28 41.00 -18.19 -8.06
C LYS A 28 41.98 -18.55 -6.95
N GLY A 29 41.56 -19.25 -5.94
CA GLY A 29 42.38 -19.78 -4.87
C GLY A 29 42.40 -21.30 -4.97
N ASP A 30 43.55 -21.82 -5.41
CA ASP A 30 43.86 -23.24 -5.38
C ASP A 30 44.19 -23.72 -3.98
N GLY A 31 43.59 -24.84 -3.61
CA GLY A 31 44.23 -25.90 -2.84
C GLY A 31 44.29 -25.80 -1.32
N PHE A 32 43.73 -26.75 -0.68
CA PHE A 32 44.35 -27.72 0.19
C PHE A 32 43.44 -28.27 1.28
N LEU A 33 43.23 -29.60 1.23
CA LEU A 33 42.99 -30.58 2.29
C LEU A 33 41.71 -30.52 3.19
N LEU A 34 40.89 -31.55 2.94
CA LEU A 34 40.34 -32.50 3.92
C LEU A 34 39.90 -31.89 5.27
N GLY A 35 38.68 -31.49 5.31
CA GLY A 35 37.90 -31.35 6.54
C GLY A 35 36.47 -31.69 6.16
N ALA A 36 36.05 -32.91 6.48
CA ALA A 36 34.64 -33.30 6.37
C ALA A 36 33.83 -32.54 7.43
N PHE A 37 33.49 -31.30 7.15
CA PHE A 37 32.44 -30.63 7.87
C PHE A 37 31.14 -31.00 7.18
N SER A 38 30.50 -31.98 7.78
CA SER A 38 29.09 -32.25 7.53
C SER A 38 28.33 -30.95 7.73
N SER A 39 28.00 -30.29 6.63
CA SER A 39 27.08 -29.15 6.66
C SER A 39 25.78 -29.64 7.25
N PRO A 40 25.26 -29.03 8.35
CA PRO A 40 23.93 -29.33 8.77
C PRO A 40 23.00 -28.95 7.63
N PRO A 41 21.94 -29.72 7.37
CA PRO A 41 20.98 -29.34 6.37
C PRO A 41 20.42 -27.97 6.78
N SER A 42 20.76 -26.95 6.01
CA SER A 42 20.10 -25.66 6.09
C SER A 42 18.64 -25.86 5.69
N SER A 43 17.87 -26.39 6.62
CA SER A 43 16.44 -26.21 6.61
C SER A 43 16.19 -24.73 6.95
N SER A 44 16.53 -23.83 6.02
CA SER A 44 15.88 -22.54 6.00
C SER A 44 14.40 -22.84 6.01
N PRO A 45 13.66 -22.45 7.06
CA PRO A 45 12.22 -22.45 6.94
C PRO A 45 11.96 -21.58 5.73
N ALA A 46 11.49 -22.17 4.65
CA ALA A 46 10.88 -21.43 3.58
C ALA A 46 9.90 -20.51 4.28
N VAL A 47 10.29 -19.26 4.43
CA VAL A 47 9.36 -18.19 4.74
C VAL A 47 8.44 -18.23 3.54
N LYS A 48 7.44 -19.14 3.63
CA LYS A 48 6.25 -18.99 2.83
C LYS A 48 5.88 -17.56 3.12
N SER A 49 6.18 -16.67 2.19
CA SER A 49 5.50 -15.40 2.08
C SER A 49 4.03 -15.76 2.04
N ARG A 50 3.47 -15.98 3.23
CA ARG A 50 2.06 -15.83 3.43
C ARG A 50 1.85 -14.39 2.99
N LEU A 51 1.49 -14.25 1.71
CA LEU A 51 0.59 -13.22 1.35
C LEU A 51 -0.46 -13.29 2.45
N LEU A 52 -0.34 -12.40 3.42
CA LEU A 52 -1.41 -12.10 4.32
C LEU A 52 -2.47 -11.47 3.40
N VAL A 53 -3.12 -12.33 2.62
CA VAL A 53 -4.47 -12.08 2.22
C VAL A 53 -5.15 -11.93 3.56
N SER A 54 -5.33 -10.68 3.97
CA SER A 54 -6.14 -10.33 5.11
C SER A 54 -7.50 -10.94 4.82
N THR A 55 -7.67 -12.17 5.27
CA THR A 55 -8.98 -12.79 5.32
C THR A 55 -9.84 -11.78 6.05
N PRO A 56 -11.02 -11.40 5.55
CA PRO A 56 -11.94 -10.55 6.29
C PRO A 56 -12.22 -11.21 7.64
N GLY A 57 -11.53 -10.79 8.67
CA GLY A 57 -11.51 -11.43 9.98
C GLY A 57 -10.23 -11.19 10.77
N ASN A 58 -9.10 -10.93 10.14
CA ASN A 58 -7.84 -10.65 10.81
C ASN A 58 -7.48 -9.17 10.67
N GLY A 59 -8.11 -8.32 11.46
CA GLY A 59 -7.62 -7.01 11.77
C GLY A 59 -8.02 -5.88 10.82
N ALA A 60 -8.77 -6.15 9.78
CA ALA A 60 -9.28 -5.12 8.88
C ALA A 60 -10.45 -4.34 9.52
N VAL A 61 -11.32 -3.79 8.74
CA VAL A 61 -12.50 -3.07 9.23
C VAL A 61 -13.69 -4.01 9.24
N ILE A 62 -14.17 -4.38 10.43
CA ILE A 62 -15.42 -5.14 10.58
C ILE A 62 -16.58 -4.19 10.36
N GLY A 63 -17.44 -4.49 9.39
CA GLY A 63 -18.59 -3.64 9.07
C GLY A 63 -18.31 -2.50 8.08
N GLY A 64 -17.10 -2.39 7.56
CA GLY A 64 -16.73 -1.43 6.51
C GLY A 64 -17.17 -1.88 5.12
N ILE A 65 -16.27 -1.70 4.12
CA ILE A 65 -16.55 -2.08 2.73
C ILE A 65 -16.97 -3.56 2.59
N GLY A 66 -16.50 -4.44 3.48
CA GLY A 66 -16.82 -5.87 3.46
C GLY A 66 -18.30 -6.17 3.65
N SER A 67 -19.02 -5.39 4.44
CA SER A 67 -20.45 -5.56 4.73
C SER A 67 -21.35 -4.64 3.90
N ALA A 68 -20.80 -3.58 3.30
CA ALA A 68 -21.55 -2.66 2.48
C ALA A 68 -22.16 -3.32 1.23
N GLY A 69 -23.30 -2.83 0.77
CA GLY A 69 -23.97 -3.34 -0.43
C GLY A 69 -23.06 -3.38 -1.65
N ILE A 70 -22.26 -2.33 -1.87
CA ILE A 70 -21.28 -2.28 -2.95
C ILE A 70 -20.18 -3.33 -2.79
N GLY A 71 -19.74 -3.59 -1.57
CA GLY A 71 -18.71 -4.60 -1.28
C GLY A 71 -19.16 -6.03 -1.62
N ARG A 72 -20.46 -6.32 -1.52
CA ARG A 72 -21.00 -7.63 -1.95
C ARG A 72 -20.92 -7.85 -3.46
N GLN A 73 -20.86 -6.79 -4.24
CA GLN A 73 -20.71 -6.84 -5.70
C GLN A 73 -19.24 -6.97 -6.14
N MET A 74 -18.30 -6.81 -5.24
CA MET A 74 -16.86 -6.97 -5.48
C MET A 74 -16.45 -8.43 -5.47
N SER A 75 -15.44 -8.79 -6.27
CA SER A 75 -14.77 -10.08 -6.12
C SER A 75 -14.11 -10.18 -4.73
N THR A 76 -13.86 -11.39 -4.26
CA THR A 76 -13.19 -11.59 -2.96
C THR A 76 -11.83 -10.90 -2.89
N ARG A 77 -11.07 -10.95 -3.98
CA ARG A 77 -9.74 -10.32 -4.05
C ARG A 77 -9.81 -8.80 -4.07
N GLU A 78 -10.71 -8.24 -4.86
CA GLU A 78 -10.95 -6.80 -4.92
C GLU A 78 -11.38 -6.25 -3.55
N ARG A 79 -12.33 -6.93 -2.90
CA ARG A 79 -12.80 -6.57 -1.57
C ARG A 79 -11.68 -6.61 -0.53
N ALA A 80 -10.78 -7.59 -0.61
CA ALA A 80 -9.62 -7.68 0.28
C ALA A 80 -8.67 -6.48 0.10
N ILE A 81 -8.41 -6.06 -1.15
CA ILE A 81 -7.57 -4.89 -1.45
C ILE A 81 -8.23 -3.60 -0.92
N ALA A 82 -9.53 -3.43 -1.15
CA ALA A 82 -10.28 -2.27 -0.68
C ALA A 82 -10.34 -2.20 0.86
N ALA A 83 -10.54 -3.35 1.53
CA ALA A 83 -10.57 -3.45 2.99
C ALA A 83 -9.19 -3.18 3.61
N ASP A 84 -8.10 -3.65 3.00
CA ASP A 84 -6.75 -3.33 3.44
C ASP A 84 -6.46 -1.83 3.33
N ALA A 85 -6.87 -1.19 2.26
CA ALA A 85 -6.73 0.26 2.10
C ALA A 85 -7.58 1.03 3.13
N GLU A 86 -8.78 0.54 3.47
CA GLU A 86 -9.63 1.11 4.50
C GLU A 86 -8.96 1.01 5.88
N TYR A 87 -8.38 -0.16 6.21
CA TYR A 87 -7.60 -0.32 7.44
C TYR A 87 -6.40 0.62 7.49
N ARG A 88 -5.59 0.70 6.42
CA ARG A 88 -4.43 1.60 6.37
C ARG A 88 -4.84 3.07 6.51
N ALA A 89 -5.97 3.47 5.95
CA ALA A 89 -6.49 4.82 6.10
C ALA A 89 -6.87 5.12 7.54
N LEU A 90 -7.56 4.21 8.22
CA LEU A 90 -8.00 4.38 9.59
C LEU A 90 -6.83 4.34 10.58
N GLU A 91 -5.89 3.42 10.41
CA GLU A 91 -4.77 3.22 11.34
C GLU A 91 -3.67 4.26 11.14
N TYR A 92 -3.23 4.48 9.89
CA TYR A 92 -2.04 5.28 9.59
C TYR A 92 -2.34 6.54 8.78
N GLY A 93 -3.53 6.65 8.21
CA GLY A 93 -3.87 7.74 7.29
C GLY A 93 -3.89 9.11 7.98
N ARG A 94 -3.32 10.11 7.32
CA ARG A 94 -3.43 11.51 7.75
C ARG A 94 -4.87 11.97 7.53
N SER A 95 -5.43 12.69 8.51
CA SER A 95 -6.80 13.23 8.42
C SER A 95 -6.97 14.09 7.16
N GLY A 96 -7.99 13.79 6.38
CA GLY A 96 -8.29 14.50 5.14
C GLY A 96 -7.46 14.06 3.92
N ALA A 97 -6.41 13.24 4.12
CA ALA A 97 -5.60 12.74 3.00
C ALA A 97 -6.14 11.41 2.46
N PRO A 98 -6.31 11.25 1.12
CA PRO A 98 -6.83 10.02 0.55
C PRO A 98 -5.78 8.90 0.57
N VAL A 99 -6.21 7.71 0.93
CA VAL A 99 -5.47 6.44 0.73
C VAL A 99 -6.11 5.72 -0.44
N ALA A 100 -5.40 5.64 -1.56
CA ALA A 100 -5.92 5.04 -2.79
C ALA A 100 -5.69 3.53 -2.84
N TRP A 101 -6.53 2.84 -3.60
CA TRP A 101 -6.36 1.45 -4.01
C TRP A 101 -6.79 1.24 -5.47
N THR A 102 -6.28 0.19 -6.09
CA THR A 102 -6.63 -0.20 -7.46
C THR A 102 -6.77 -1.71 -7.58
N TYR A 103 -7.68 -2.15 -8.43
CA TYR A 103 -7.83 -3.54 -8.85
C TYR A 103 -7.74 -3.63 -10.37
N PRO A 104 -6.53 -3.82 -10.93
CA PRO A 104 -6.28 -3.71 -12.37
C PRO A 104 -7.08 -4.69 -13.23
N ALA A 105 -7.39 -5.89 -12.70
CA ALA A 105 -8.12 -6.93 -13.44
C ALA A 105 -9.51 -6.48 -13.93
N MET A 106 -10.13 -5.52 -13.24
CA MET A 106 -11.44 -4.96 -13.59
C MET A 106 -11.39 -3.46 -13.83
N ASN A 107 -10.19 -2.87 -13.81
CA ASN A 107 -9.99 -1.41 -13.85
C ASN A 107 -10.74 -0.66 -12.73
N ASP A 108 -11.02 -1.35 -11.64
CA ASP A 108 -11.68 -0.78 -10.48
C ASP A 108 -10.68 -0.07 -9.57
N ARG A 109 -11.11 1.01 -8.97
CA ARG A 109 -10.26 1.83 -8.09
C ARG A 109 -11.11 2.56 -7.06
N GLY A 110 -10.46 2.98 -5.98
CA GLY A 110 -11.12 3.81 -4.99
C GLY A 110 -10.12 4.55 -4.10
N SER A 111 -10.67 5.29 -3.16
CA SER A 111 -9.89 5.99 -2.16
C SER A 111 -10.68 6.14 -0.86
N ILE A 112 -9.96 6.09 0.25
CA ILE A 112 -10.52 6.30 1.57
C ILE A 112 -9.93 7.59 2.15
N VAL A 113 -10.80 8.49 2.59
CA VAL A 113 -10.42 9.72 3.27
C VAL A 113 -10.82 9.60 4.74
N PRO A 114 -9.87 9.41 5.67
CA PRO A 114 -10.16 9.34 7.09
C PRO A 114 -10.32 10.73 7.69
N GLY A 115 -11.27 10.86 8.62
CA GLY A 115 -11.45 12.05 9.45
C GLY A 115 -10.42 12.18 10.57
N ARG A 116 -10.54 13.19 11.41
CA ARG A 116 -9.72 13.33 12.60
C ARG A 116 -10.07 12.24 13.62
N PRO A 117 -9.09 11.64 14.31
CA PRO A 117 -9.37 10.73 15.39
C PRO A 117 -10.00 11.48 16.58
N TYR A 118 -10.96 10.85 17.24
CA TYR A 118 -11.60 11.35 18.45
C TYR A 118 -11.85 10.20 19.42
N LYS A 119 -12.05 10.52 20.70
CA LYS A 119 -12.42 9.53 21.71
C LYS A 119 -13.94 9.43 21.84
N LYS A 120 -14.44 8.18 21.95
CA LYS A 120 -15.81 7.86 22.32
C LYS A 120 -15.74 6.84 23.47
N GLY A 121 -15.90 7.30 24.68
CA GLY A 121 -15.51 6.52 25.86
C GLY A 121 -14.01 6.28 25.86
N ASP A 122 -13.59 5.03 26.02
CA ASP A 122 -12.19 4.64 26.01
C ASP A 122 -11.64 4.30 24.62
N GLN A 123 -12.50 4.24 23.61
CA GLN A 123 -12.13 3.88 22.25
C GLN A 123 -11.72 5.10 21.41
N TYR A 124 -10.72 4.92 20.55
CA TYR A 124 -10.41 5.86 19.48
C TYR A 124 -11.29 5.56 18.26
N CYS A 125 -12.01 6.56 17.78
CA CYS A 125 -12.88 6.45 16.62
C CYS A 125 -12.47 7.45 15.53
N ARG A 126 -12.80 7.12 14.27
CA ARG A 126 -12.62 8.01 13.12
C ARG A 126 -13.83 7.92 12.20
N THR A 127 -14.24 9.04 11.66
CA THR A 127 -15.11 9.06 10.48
C THR A 127 -14.28 8.71 9.24
N TYR A 128 -14.91 8.20 8.21
CA TYR A 128 -14.25 8.00 6.90
C TYR A 128 -15.27 8.12 5.77
N ALA A 129 -14.74 8.43 4.57
CA ALA A 129 -15.46 8.35 3.32
C ALA A 129 -14.67 7.47 2.36
N HIS A 130 -15.28 6.39 1.88
CA HIS A 130 -14.71 5.46 0.91
C HIS A 130 -15.39 5.67 -0.44
N THR A 131 -14.66 6.21 -1.40
CA THR A 131 -15.11 6.39 -2.78
C THR A 131 -14.68 5.19 -3.61
N ILE A 132 -15.59 4.63 -4.40
CA ILE A 132 -15.39 3.42 -5.20
C ILE A 132 -15.84 3.71 -6.63
N ASN A 133 -14.95 3.48 -7.60
CA ASN A 133 -15.20 3.65 -9.03
C ASN A 133 -15.11 2.29 -9.74
N ARG A 134 -16.21 1.85 -10.35
CA ARG A 134 -16.34 0.56 -11.04
C ARG A 134 -16.98 0.76 -12.43
N GLY A 135 -16.35 1.60 -13.25
CA GLY A 135 -16.80 1.82 -14.63
C GLY A 135 -18.08 2.65 -14.80
N GLY A 136 -18.63 3.20 -13.72
CA GLY A 136 -19.83 4.04 -13.73
C GLY A 136 -19.69 5.26 -12.81
N SER A 137 -20.82 5.76 -12.34
CA SER A 137 -20.83 6.82 -11.34
C SER A 137 -20.18 6.34 -10.04
N PRO A 138 -19.31 7.15 -9.39
CA PRO A 138 -18.68 6.78 -8.13
C PRO A 138 -19.71 6.50 -7.04
N ALA A 139 -19.54 5.39 -6.32
CA ALA A 139 -20.25 5.12 -5.08
C ALA A 139 -19.45 5.65 -3.90
N ILE A 140 -20.12 6.29 -2.94
CA ILE A 140 -19.49 6.82 -1.72
C ILE A 140 -20.12 6.16 -0.50
N LEU A 141 -19.29 5.45 0.25
CA LEU A 141 -19.62 4.89 1.55
C LEU A 141 -19.06 5.80 2.63
N LYS A 142 -19.91 6.32 3.51
CA LYS A 142 -19.51 7.10 4.68
C LYS A 142 -19.78 6.29 5.93
N GLY A 143 -18.86 6.35 6.90
CA GLY A 143 -19.03 5.64 8.15
C GLY A 143 -18.19 6.22 9.28
N VAL A 144 -18.37 5.60 10.42
CA VAL A 144 -17.53 5.78 11.61
C VAL A 144 -17.00 4.41 11.97
N ALA A 145 -15.73 4.32 12.31
CA ALA A 145 -15.13 3.12 12.87
C ALA A 145 -14.41 3.45 14.17
N CYS A 146 -14.47 2.54 15.13
CA CYS A 146 -13.75 2.62 16.40
C CYS A 146 -12.73 1.49 16.49
N ARG A 147 -11.56 1.81 17.06
CA ARG A 147 -10.46 0.86 17.21
C ARG A 147 -10.70 0.00 18.44
N GLU A 148 -10.59 -1.31 18.27
CA GLU A 148 -10.67 -2.28 19.35
C GLU A 148 -9.29 -2.58 19.94
N ASP A 149 -9.24 -3.17 21.14
CA ASP A 149 -8.00 -3.48 21.87
C ASP A 149 -7.08 -4.43 21.09
N ASN A 150 -7.64 -5.29 20.27
CA ASN A 150 -6.91 -6.20 19.39
C ASN A 150 -6.33 -5.53 18.13
N GLY A 151 -6.52 -4.21 17.99
CA GLY A 151 -6.04 -3.43 16.84
C GLY A 151 -6.96 -3.46 15.61
N THR A 152 -8.10 -4.12 15.67
CA THR A 152 -9.10 -4.07 14.60
C THR A 152 -9.92 -2.79 14.66
N TRP A 153 -10.47 -2.38 13.53
CA TRP A 153 -11.45 -1.31 13.46
C TRP A 153 -12.84 -1.88 13.25
N ARG A 154 -13.78 -1.47 14.07
CA ARG A 154 -15.19 -1.87 13.93
C ARG A 154 -16.03 -0.69 13.48
N GLY A 155 -16.77 -0.86 12.39
CA GLY A 155 -17.79 0.09 11.96
C GLY A 155 -18.91 0.22 13.01
N VAL A 156 -19.25 1.44 13.37
CA VAL A 156 -20.34 1.77 14.27
C VAL A 156 -21.37 2.61 13.49
N SER A 157 -22.62 2.22 13.58
CA SER A 157 -23.79 2.91 13.01
C SER A 157 -24.43 3.85 14.02
#